data_842f62c7867e95311b9d8905e1419671
#
_entry.id   842f62c7867e95311b9d8905e1419671
#
_cell.length_a   1.000
_cell.length_b   1.000
_cell.length_c   1.000
_cell.angle_alpha   90.00
_cell.angle_beta   90.00
_cell.angle_gamma   90.00
#
_symmetry.space_group_name_H-M   'P 1'
#
loop_
_entity.id
_entity.type
_entity.pdbx_description
1 polymer ?
#
loop_
_entity_poly.entity_id
_entity_poly.type
_entity_poly.pdbx_seq_one_letter_code
_entity_poly.pdbx_strand_id
1 'polypeptide(L)'
;MQAGDDGALSDRFIRESGLAAKVATLIEPALQDRGFRLVRVALTGQDGKTLQVMAERPDGTMTIEECEVVSRDISPLLDVHDPIAGAYRLEVSSPGIDRPLVRPSDFEDWSGYEAKIELNEPIDGRKRFRGVLEGFEAGEVRIEVEVEGVGRSVIGLPMDLVGDAKLILTDELIREALRRAKKSKSDEAGSGDTA
;
A
#
# COMPACT_ATOMS: atom_id res chain seq x y z
N MET A 1 12.31 -11.29 31.24
CA MET A 1 12.78 -10.36 30.18
C MET A 1 11.71 -10.40 29.11
N GLN A 2 10.77 -9.45 29.20
CA GLN A 2 9.56 -9.43 28.35
C GLN A 2 9.95 -8.85 26.99
N ALA A 3 9.80 -9.65 25.94
CA ALA A 3 9.71 -9.12 24.58
C ALA A 3 8.36 -8.40 24.51
N GLY A 4 8.41 -7.08 24.37
CA GLY A 4 7.23 -6.24 24.24
C GLY A 4 6.44 -6.65 22.98
N ASP A 5 5.16 -6.71 23.18
CA ASP A 5 4.12 -6.87 22.17
C ASP A 5 4.06 -5.60 21.27
N ASP A 6 5.04 -5.44 20.39
CA ASP A 6 5.03 -4.42 19.32
C ASP A 6 4.43 -4.97 18.00
N GLY A 7 3.79 -6.14 18.06
CA GLY A 7 3.33 -6.88 16.88
C GLY A 7 2.02 -6.41 16.24
N ALA A 8 1.35 -5.38 16.77
CA ALA A 8 0.02 -5.00 16.30
C ALA A 8 -0.05 -3.71 15.47
N LEU A 9 1.04 -2.96 15.30
CA LEU A 9 0.92 -1.58 14.85
C LEU A 9 1.12 -1.33 13.36
N SER A 10 1.75 -2.20 12.60
CA SER A 10 1.76 -2.12 11.13
C SER A 10 2.39 -3.35 10.51
N ASP A 11 1.66 -4.03 9.68
CA ASP A 11 2.17 -5.11 8.82
C ASP A 11 2.87 -4.56 7.55
N ARG A 12 2.94 -3.22 7.39
CA ARG A 12 3.66 -2.58 6.30
C ARG A 12 5.16 -2.72 6.46
N PHE A 13 5.78 -3.31 5.47
CA PHE A 13 7.22 -3.43 5.39
C PHE A 13 7.84 -2.22 4.66
N ILE A 14 7.26 -1.83 3.52
CA ILE A 14 7.67 -0.62 2.79
C ILE A 14 7.03 0.59 3.47
N ARG A 15 7.86 1.48 4.00
CA ARG A 15 7.44 2.65 4.78
C ARG A 15 7.99 3.93 4.18
N GLU A 16 7.31 5.00 4.46
CA GLU A 16 7.74 6.36 4.12
C GLU A 16 8.98 6.76 4.90
N SER A 17 9.63 7.82 4.44
CA SER A 17 10.74 8.49 5.14
C SER A 17 10.40 9.96 5.46
N GLY A 18 11.20 10.58 6.30
CA GLY A 18 11.09 12.01 6.59
C GLY A 18 9.75 12.43 7.17
N LEU A 19 9.15 13.47 6.59
CA LEU A 19 7.90 14.06 7.07
C LEU A 19 6.70 13.13 6.87
N ALA A 20 6.65 12.42 5.75
CA ALA A 20 5.59 11.44 5.49
C ALA A 20 5.57 10.31 6.51
N ALA A 21 6.75 9.85 6.96
CA ALA A 21 6.85 8.85 8.02
C ALA A 21 6.33 9.36 9.37
N LYS A 22 6.60 10.63 9.71
CA LYS A 22 6.06 11.24 10.93
C LYS A 22 4.53 11.31 10.89
N VAL A 23 3.96 11.71 9.76
CA VAL A 23 2.52 11.72 9.56
C VAL A 23 1.94 10.32 9.64
N ALA A 24 2.56 9.34 8.97
CA ALA A 24 2.13 7.94 9.02
C ALA A 24 2.06 7.41 10.47
N THR A 25 3.12 7.60 11.25
CA THR A 25 3.16 7.20 12.66
C THR A 25 2.05 7.85 13.49
N LEU A 26 1.73 9.11 13.20
CA LEU A 26 0.70 9.86 13.91
C LEU A 26 -0.71 9.34 13.62
N ILE A 27 -1.03 9.02 12.36
CA ILE A 27 -2.40 8.69 11.93
C ILE A 27 -2.70 7.19 11.94
N GLU A 28 -1.69 6.33 11.83
CA GLU A 28 -1.88 4.88 11.70
C GLU A 28 -2.69 4.25 12.85
N PRO A 29 -2.48 4.61 14.13
CA PRO A 29 -3.31 4.09 15.21
C PRO A 29 -4.79 4.41 15.06
N ALA A 30 -5.14 5.64 14.65
CA ALA A 30 -6.53 6.06 14.46
C ALA A 30 -7.21 5.31 13.30
N LEU A 31 -6.45 4.98 12.25
CA LEU A 31 -6.92 4.15 11.15
C LEU A 31 -7.22 2.72 11.63
N GLN A 32 -6.29 2.13 12.40
CA GLN A 32 -6.41 0.77 12.93
C GLN A 32 -7.59 0.63 13.89
N ASP A 33 -7.83 1.62 14.76
CA ASP A 33 -8.97 1.67 15.66
C ASP A 33 -10.33 1.63 14.93
N ARG A 34 -10.35 2.09 13.69
CA ARG A 34 -11.52 2.04 12.80
C ARG A 34 -11.54 0.81 11.86
N GLY A 35 -10.55 -0.08 12.00
CA GLY A 35 -10.44 -1.28 11.17
C GLY A 35 -9.92 -1.02 9.76
N PHE A 36 -9.20 0.11 9.55
CA PHE A 36 -8.50 0.39 8.31
C PHE A 36 -7.00 0.12 8.44
N ARG A 37 -6.39 -0.24 7.31
CA ARG A 37 -4.94 -0.37 7.17
C ARG A 37 -4.41 0.83 6.39
N LEU A 38 -3.36 1.46 6.89
CA LEU A 38 -2.64 2.47 6.13
C LEU A 38 -1.88 1.80 4.99
N VAL A 39 -1.96 2.35 3.79
CA VAL A 39 -1.18 1.90 2.62
C VAL A 39 -0.02 2.84 2.36
N ARG A 40 -0.29 4.14 2.22
CA ARG A 40 0.74 5.12 1.89
C ARG A 40 0.38 6.51 2.40
N VAL A 41 1.40 7.26 2.80
CA VAL A 41 1.34 8.71 3.00
C VAL A 41 2.28 9.38 2.02
N ALA A 42 1.83 10.39 1.30
CA ALA A 42 2.65 11.15 0.38
C ALA A 42 2.37 12.65 0.50
N LEU A 43 3.43 13.46 0.44
CA LEU A 43 3.34 14.91 0.29
C LEU A 43 3.69 15.24 -1.15
N THR A 44 2.76 15.88 -1.86
CA THR A 44 2.91 16.27 -3.26
C THR A 44 2.62 17.76 -3.44
N GLY A 45 3.09 18.32 -4.56
CA GLY A 45 2.81 19.70 -4.97
C GLY A 45 3.95 20.66 -4.65
N GLN A 46 4.23 21.57 -5.62
CA GLN A 46 5.21 22.66 -5.47
C GLN A 46 4.55 23.97 -4.95
N ASP A 47 3.30 24.24 -5.35
CA ASP A 47 2.56 25.46 -5.03
C ASP A 47 1.24 25.19 -4.28
N GLY A 48 1.23 24.33 -3.36
CA GLY A 48 0.08 23.92 -2.59
C GLY A 48 0.28 22.47 -2.20
N LYS A 49 0.82 22.30 -1.01
CA LYS A 49 1.10 20.96 -0.50
C LYS A 49 -0.19 20.16 -0.41
N THR A 50 -0.19 18.97 -0.99
CA THR A 50 -1.25 17.98 -0.79
C THR A 50 -0.68 16.85 0.05
N LEU A 51 -1.32 16.59 1.18
CA LEU A 51 -1.10 15.40 1.98
C LEU A 51 -2.07 14.33 1.50
N GLN A 52 -1.55 13.33 0.78
CA GLN A 52 -2.32 12.17 0.34
C GLN A 52 -2.15 11.04 1.34
N VAL A 53 -3.27 10.49 1.80
CA VAL A 53 -3.34 9.32 2.67
C VAL A 53 -4.12 8.24 1.93
N MET A 54 -3.45 7.14 1.62
CA MET A 54 -4.08 5.95 1.06
C MET A 54 -4.33 4.94 2.17
N ALA A 55 -5.57 4.49 2.29
CA ALA A 55 -5.97 3.48 3.26
C ALA A 55 -6.96 2.49 2.64
N GLU A 56 -7.18 1.38 3.32
CA GLU A 56 -8.10 0.33 2.88
C GLU A 56 -8.55 -0.52 4.07
N ARG A 57 -9.62 -1.27 3.92
CA ARG A 57 -9.96 -2.37 4.83
C ARG A 57 -9.03 -3.57 4.60
N PRO A 58 -8.97 -4.53 5.53
CA PRO A 58 -8.16 -5.75 5.36
C PRO A 58 -8.45 -6.55 4.09
N ASP A 59 -9.65 -6.45 3.54
CA ASP A 59 -10.05 -7.07 2.26
C ASP A 59 -9.66 -6.25 1.02
N GLY A 60 -8.99 -5.10 1.21
CA GLY A 60 -8.54 -4.22 0.12
C GLY A 60 -9.59 -3.25 -0.40
N THR A 61 -10.77 -3.17 0.25
CA THR A 61 -11.85 -2.24 -0.14
C THR A 61 -11.79 -0.93 0.64
N MET A 62 -12.38 0.11 0.11
CA MET A 62 -12.67 1.38 0.79
C MET A 62 -13.68 2.18 -0.02
N THR A 63 -14.78 2.57 0.60
CA THR A 63 -15.82 3.39 -0.03
C THR A 63 -15.50 4.88 0.09
N ILE A 64 -16.25 5.71 -0.65
CA ILE A 64 -16.12 7.18 -0.57
C ILE A 64 -16.54 7.68 0.83
N GLU A 65 -17.60 7.12 1.39
CA GLU A 65 -18.09 7.43 2.74
C GLU A 65 -17.05 7.09 3.80
N GLU A 66 -16.34 5.99 3.63
CA GLU A 66 -15.23 5.59 4.50
C GLU A 66 -14.03 6.53 4.37
N CYS A 67 -13.71 7.01 3.17
CA CYS A 67 -12.69 8.04 2.97
C CYS A 67 -13.06 9.33 3.75
N GLU A 68 -14.32 9.73 3.76
CA GLU A 68 -14.79 10.87 4.54
C GLU A 68 -14.67 10.64 6.06
N VAL A 69 -15.02 9.44 6.53
CA VAL A 69 -14.86 9.07 7.96
C VAL A 69 -13.40 9.16 8.35
N VAL A 70 -12.49 8.52 7.61
CA VAL A 70 -11.05 8.57 7.88
C VAL A 70 -10.53 10.01 7.85
N SER A 71 -10.90 10.79 6.84
CA SER A 71 -10.50 12.21 6.75
C SER A 71 -10.91 13.01 7.98
N ARG A 72 -12.14 12.80 8.48
CA ARG A 72 -12.68 13.46 9.66
C ARG A 72 -11.97 13.05 10.95
N ASP A 73 -11.56 11.79 11.05
CA ASP A 73 -10.87 11.27 12.24
C ASP A 73 -9.42 11.73 12.32
N ILE A 74 -8.69 11.81 11.18
CA ILE A 74 -7.28 12.18 11.17
C ILE A 74 -7.05 13.71 11.15
N SER A 75 -8.00 14.51 10.67
CA SER A 75 -7.85 15.97 10.59
C SER A 75 -7.54 16.61 11.95
N PRO A 76 -8.26 16.30 13.06
CA PRO A 76 -7.94 16.87 14.36
C PRO A 76 -6.56 16.47 14.88
N LEU A 77 -6.08 15.26 14.56
CA LEU A 77 -4.74 14.81 14.94
C LEU A 77 -3.66 15.63 14.23
N LEU A 78 -3.87 15.88 12.94
CA LEU A 78 -2.98 16.71 12.14
C LEU A 78 -2.97 18.17 12.61
N ASP A 79 -4.13 18.71 12.98
CA ASP A 79 -4.26 20.09 13.47
C ASP A 79 -3.55 20.27 14.83
N VAL A 80 -3.69 19.32 15.75
CA VAL A 80 -3.08 19.37 17.09
C VAL A 80 -1.56 19.22 17.04
N HIS A 81 -1.07 18.29 16.20
CA HIS A 81 0.37 18.00 16.14
C HIS A 81 1.13 18.87 15.14
N ASP A 82 0.41 19.55 14.24
CA ASP A 82 0.95 20.46 13.21
C ASP A 82 2.25 19.96 12.54
N PRO A 83 2.26 18.73 12.00
CA PRO A 83 3.50 18.14 11.50
C PRO A 83 3.98 18.79 10.20
N ILE A 84 3.10 19.50 9.48
CA ILE A 84 3.34 20.07 8.15
C ILE A 84 3.31 21.60 8.24
N ALA A 85 4.44 22.24 8.04
CA ALA A 85 4.52 23.70 8.04
C ALA A 85 3.71 24.31 6.88
N GLY A 86 2.80 25.24 7.23
CA GLY A 86 1.96 26.00 6.29
C GLY A 86 0.70 25.25 5.84
N ALA A 87 -0.06 25.89 4.96
CA ALA A 87 -1.31 25.31 4.47
C ALA A 87 -1.07 24.10 3.57
N TYR A 88 -1.93 23.11 3.67
CA TYR A 88 -1.95 21.92 2.80
C TYR A 88 -3.39 21.46 2.59
N ARG A 89 -3.61 20.65 1.58
CA ARG A 89 -4.87 19.94 1.32
C ARG A 89 -4.72 18.50 1.78
N LEU A 90 -5.66 18.00 2.57
CA LEU A 90 -5.76 16.59 2.91
C LEU A 90 -6.61 15.88 1.86
N GLU A 91 -6.06 14.80 1.30
CA GLU A 91 -6.75 13.88 0.38
C GLU A 91 -6.67 12.47 0.95
N VAL A 92 -7.81 11.86 1.22
CA VAL A 92 -7.93 10.46 1.63
C VAL A 92 -8.52 9.66 0.48
N SER A 93 -7.89 8.54 0.14
CA SER A 93 -8.33 7.69 -0.97
C SER A 93 -8.00 6.22 -0.71
N SER A 94 -8.67 5.34 -1.47
CA SER A 94 -8.22 3.97 -1.65
C SER A 94 -6.94 3.92 -2.51
N PRO A 95 -6.17 2.81 -2.48
CA PRO A 95 -4.92 2.71 -3.25
C PRO A 95 -5.08 2.68 -4.78
N GLY A 96 -6.30 2.50 -5.31
CA GLY A 96 -6.54 2.38 -6.75
C GLY A 96 -6.17 1.01 -7.33
N ILE A 97 -6.30 0.88 -8.66
CA ILE A 97 -6.06 -0.40 -9.37
C ILE A 97 -4.55 -0.69 -9.45
N ASP A 98 -3.74 0.31 -9.79
CA ASP A 98 -2.26 0.22 -9.85
C ASP A 98 -1.63 0.48 -8.47
N ARG A 99 -2.18 -0.15 -7.46
CA ARG A 99 -1.89 0.07 -6.05
C ARG A 99 -0.43 -0.10 -5.67
N PRO A 100 0.05 0.63 -4.66
CA PRO A 100 1.30 0.30 -3.98
C PRO A 100 1.22 -1.06 -3.29
N LEU A 101 2.32 -1.80 -3.30
CA LEU A 101 2.50 -3.06 -2.60
C LEU A 101 3.45 -2.79 -1.43
N VAL A 102 2.96 -2.88 -0.21
CA VAL A 102 3.71 -2.43 0.97
C VAL A 102 3.89 -3.51 2.04
N ARG A 103 3.21 -4.67 1.86
CA ARG A 103 3.22 -5.81 2.77
C ARG A 103 3.68 -7.07 2.04
N PRO A 104 4.25 -8.04 2.74
CA PRO A 104 4.49 -9.37 2.18
C PRO A 104 3.23 -9.98 1.55
N SER A 105 2.08 -9.89 2.24
CA SER A 105 0.79 -10.38 1.74
C SER A 105 0.35 -9.73 0.43
N ASP A 106 0.70 -8.46 0.19
CA ASP A 106 0.35 -7.81 -1.08
C ASP A 106 1.01 -8.51 -2.28
N PHE A 107 2.25 -9.01 -2.12
CA PHE A 107 2.94 -9.73 -3.19
C PHE A 107 2.39 -11.13 -3.43
N GLU A 108 1.83 -11.77 -2.40
CA GLU A 108 1.13 -13.05 -2.52
C GLU A 108 -0.25 -12.86 -3.18
N ASP A 109 -1.04 -11.89 -2.71
CA ASP A 109 -2.39 -11.59 -3.18
C ASP A 109 -2.44 -11.17 -4.65
N TRP A 110 -1.35 -10.59 -5.15
CA TRP A 110 -1.20 -10.10 -6.52
C TRP A 110 -0.18 -10.91 -7.34
N SER A 111 0.10 -12.14 -6.93
CA SER A 111 0.87 -13.09 -7.75
C SER A 111 0.18 -13.31 -9.10
N GLY A 112 0.97 -13.38 -10.18
CA GLY A 112 0.51 -13.47 -11.56
C GLY A 112 0.30 -12.13 -12.27
N TYR A 113 0.39 -10.99 -11.56
CA TYR A 113 0.24 -9.65 -12.17
C TYR A 113 1.56 -8.93 -12.32
N GLU A 114 1.62 -8.06 -13.35
CA GLU A 114 2.82 -7.25 -13.56
C GLU A 114 2.99 -6.19 -12.48
N ALA A 115 4.23 -6.08 -11.99
CA ALA A 115 4.63 -5.06 -11.04
C ALA A 115 5.93 -4.39 -11.44
N LYS A 116 6.17 -3.20 -10.91
CA LYS A 116 7.46 -2.54 -10.89
C LYS A 116 7.92 -2.40 -9.44
N ILE A 117 9.20 -2.68 -9.23
CA ILE A 117 9.85 -2.65 -7.93
C ILE A 117 11.12 -1.80 -8.06
N GLU A 118 11.33 -0.89 -7.14
CA GLU A 118 12.54 -0.10 -7.01
C GLU A 118 13.22 -0.42 -5.67
N LEU A 119 14.50 -0.74 -5.73
CA LEU A 119 15.30 -1.04 -4.55
C LEU A 119 15.96 0.22 -3.99
N ASN A 120 16.17 0.26 -2.69
CA ASN A 120 16.96 1.30 -2.01
C ASN A 120 18.42 1.22 -2.44
N GLU A 121 18.95 0.01 -2.59
CA GLU A 121 20.31 -0.27 -3.03
C GLU A 121 20.30 -1.17 -4.27
N PRO A 122 21.28 -1.03 -5.19
CA PRO A 122 21.32 -1.86 -6.39
C PRO A 122 21.78 -3.30 -6.07
N ILE A 123 21.17 -4.27 -6.74
CA ILE A 123 21.68 -5.63 -6.84
C ILE A 123 22.28 -5.77 -8.25
N ASP A 124 23.53 -6.16 -8.35
CA ASP A 124 24.29 -6.29 -9.61
C ASP A 124 24.17 -5.03 -10.51
N GLY A 125 24.20 -3.85 -9.88
CA GLY A 125 24.08 -2.56 -10.57
C GLY A 125 22.67 -2.17 -10.99
N ARG A 126 21.65 -2.98 -10.73
CA ARG A 126 20.26 -2.76 -11.10
C ARG A 126 19.39 -2.44 -9.88
N LYS A 127 18.67 -1.31 -9.92
CA LYS A 127 17.72 -0.87 -8.87
C LYS A 127 16.26 -1.09 -9.25
N ARG A 128 15.94 -1.14 -10.55
CA ARG A 128 14.55 -1.17 -11.03
C ARG A 128 14.27 -2.47 -11.72
N PHE A 129 13.20 -3.11 -11.29
CA PHE A 129 12.74 -4.38 -11.83
C PHE A 129 11.28 -4.22 -12.29
N ARG A 130 10.99 -4.83 -13.42
CA ARG A 130 9.64 -4.96 -13.95
C ARG A 130 9.44 -6.39 -14.40
N GLY A 131 8.34 -6.99 -13.97
CA GLY A 131 8.03 -8.36 -14.33
C GLY A 131 6.72 -8.83 -13.70
N VAL A 132 6.47 -10.11 -13.78
CA VAL A 132 5.29 -10.75 -13.19
C VAL A 132 5.63 -11.22 -11.79
N LEU A 133 4.79 -10.86 -10.82
CA LEU A 133 4.95 -11.32 -9.44
C LEU A 133 4.69 -12.83 -9.35
N GLU A 134 5.53 -13.52 -8.60
CA GLU A 134 5.41 -14.95 -8.29
C GLU A 134 5.12 -15.20 -6.80
N GLY A 135 4.96 -14.13 -6.02
CA GLY A 135 4.63 -14.17 -4.61
C GLY A 135 5.74 -13.68 -3.69
N PHE A 136 5.70 -14.16 -2.46
CA PHE A 136 6.67 -13.83 -1.41
C PHE A 136 7.11 -15.12 -0.72
N GLU A 137 8.41 -15.36 -0.63
CA GLU A 137 8.96 -16.57 -0.03
C GLU A 137 10.32 -16.29 0.63
N ALA A 138 10.54 -16.84 1.81
CA ALA A 138 11.80 -16.76 2.55
C ALA A 138 12.36 -15.33 2.74
N GLY A 139 11.50 -14.33 2.89
CA GLY A 139 11.91 -12.93 3.04
C GLY A 139 12.17 -12.19 1.72
N GLU A 140 11.89 -12.82 0.59
CA GLU A 140 12.11 -12.26 -0.74
C GLU A 140 10.82 -12.14 -1.53
N VAL A 141 10.69 -11.03 -2.26
CA VAL A 141 9.69 -10.88 -3.33
C VAL A 141 10.15 -11.69 -4.53
N ARG A 142 9.34 -12.63 -4.97
CA ARG A 142 9.60 -13.45 -6.16
C ARG A 142 9.00 -12.76 -7.38
N ILE A 143 9.83 -12.51 -8.40
CA ILE A 143 9.41 -11.82 -9.62
C ILE A 143 10.06 -12.46 -10.85
N GLU A 144 9.24 -12.76 -11.88
CA GLU A 144 9.72 -13.22 -13.18
C GLU A 144 10.12 -12.01 -14.02
N VAL A 145 11.37 -11.93 -14.41
CA VAL A 145 11.93 -10.84 -15.21
C VAL A 145 12.65 -11.38 -16.45
N GLU A 146 12.78 -10.55 -17.46
CA GLU A 146 13.64 -10.85 -18.61
C GLU A 146 15.10 -10.56 -18.24
N VAL A 147 15.95 -11.59 -18.34
CA VAL A 147 17.39 -11.51 -18.07
C VAL A 147 18.14 -11.65 -19.40
N GLU A 148 18.99 -10.68 -19.72
CA GLU A 148 19.76 -10.66 -20.95
C GLU A 148 20.62 -11.94 -21.09
N GLY A 149 20.49 -12.61 -22.23
CA GLY A 149 21.21 -13.84 -22.51
C GLY A 149 20.69 -15.13 -21.84
N VAL A 150 19.71 -15.02 -20.95
CA VAL A 150 19.12 -16.15 -20.22
C VAL A 150 17.62 -16.32 -20.57
N GLY A 151 16.92 -15.23 -20.84
CA GLY A 151 15.47 -15.20 -21.03
C GLY A 151 14.70 -14.95 -19.73
N ARG A 152 13.45 -15.41 -19.67
CA ARG A 152 12.60 -15.25 -18.47
C ARG A 152 13.12 -16.09 -17.32
N SER A 153 13.32 -15.45 -16.20
CA SER A 153 13.83 -16.09 -14.98
C SER A 153 13.16 -15.49 -13.75
N VAL A 154 12.82 -16.34 -12.80
CA VAL A 154 12.31 -15.90 -11.49
C VAL A 154 13.50 -15.57 -10.60
N ILE A 155 13.52 -14.34 -10.09
CA ILE A 155 14.53 -13.88 -9.15
C ILE A 155 13.87 -13.53 -7.81
N GLY A 156 14.66 -13.58 -6.72
CA GLY A 156 14.31 -13.12 -5.39
C GLY A 156 14.87 -11.73 -5.15
N LEU A 157 14.02 -10.80 -4.70
CA LEU A 157 14.42 -9.48 -4.25
C LEU A 157 14.22 -9.41 -2.74
N PRO A 158 15.31 -9.28 -1.93
CA PRO A 158 15.19 -9.16 -0.49
C PRO A 158 14.26 -8.02 -0.10
N MET A 159 13.27 -8.30 0.74
CA MET A 159 12.22 -7.33 1.10
C MET A 159 12.78 -6.10 1.79
N ASP A 160 13.84 -6.22 2.56
CA ASP A 160 14.54 -5.13 3.24
C ASP A 160 15.22 -4.13 2.29
N LEU A 161 15.49 -4.56 1.06
CA LEU A 161 16.02 -3.70 0.00
C LEU A 161 14.92 -3.03 -0.83
N VAL A 162 13.67 -3.48 -0.75
CA VAL A 162 12.57 -2.90 -1.52
C VAL A 162 12.19 -1.53 -0.95
N GLY A 163 12.37 -0.47 -1.73
CA GLY A 163 12.03 0.89 -1.39
C GLY A 163 10.66 1.35 -1.91
N ASP A 164 10.27 0.88 -3.08
CA ASP A 164 8.95 1.14 -3.69
C ASP A 164 8.52 -0.04 -4.53
N ALA A 165 7.24 -0.36 -4.49
CA ALA A 165 6.65 -1.39 -5.34
C ALA A 165 5.20 -1.03 -5.66
N LYS A 166 4.80 -1.26 -6.92
CA LYS A 166 3.41 -1.08 -7.33
C LYS A 166 3.03 -1.95 -8.52
N LEU A 167 1.75 -2.26 -8.64
CA LEU A 167 1.22 -2.94 -9.81
C LEU A 167 1.31 -2.05 -11.05
N ILE A 168 1.40 -2.69 -12.21
CA ILE A 168 1.34 -2.02 -13.52
C ILE A 168 -0.06 -2.20 -14.07
N LEU A 169 -0.67 -1.09 -14.51
CA LEU A 169 -2.00 -1.11 -15.08
C LEU A 169 -1.99 -1.86 -16.42
N THR A 170 -2.60 -3.04 -16.42
CA THR A 170 -2.81 -3.89 -17.59
C THR A 170 -4.30 -4.16 -17.75
N ASP A 171 -4.73 -4.57 -18.96
CA ASP A 171 -6.13 -4.95 -19.20
C ASP A 171 -6.57 -6.12 -18.29
N GLU A 172 -5.65 -7.02 -17.97
CA GLU A 172 -5.90 -8.15 -17.08
C GLU A 172 -6.12 -7.68 -15.64
N LEU A 173 -5.27 -6.78 -15.14
CA LEU A 173 -5.42 -6.18 -13.82
C LEU A 173 -6.73 -5.39 -13.70
N ILE A 174 -7.11 -4.64 -14.73
CA ILE A 174 -8.38 -3.90 -14.76
C ILE A 174 -9.57 -4.87 -14.65
N ARG A 175 -9.58 -5.96 -15.42
CA ARG A 175 -10.63 -6.98 -15.35
C ARG A 175 -10.73 -7.63 -13.96
N GLU A 176 -9.59 -7.94 -13.36
CA GLU A 176 -9.55 -8.51 -12.01
C GLU A 176 -10.05 -7.52 -10.96
N ALA A 177 -9.63 -6.26 -11.00
CA ALA A 177 -10.10 -5.24 -10.09
C ALA A 177 -11.62 -5.04 -10.16
N LEU A 178 -12.19 -5.05 -11.39
CA LEU A 178 -13.63 -4.98 -11.59
C LEU A 178 -14.36 -6.22 -11.05
N ARG A 179 -13.75 -7.41 -11.16
CA ARG A 179 -14.31 -8.66 -10.61
C ARG A 179 -14.35 -8.62 -9.08
N ARG A 180 -13.25 -8.19 -8.44
CA ARG A 180 -13.18 -8.06 -6.98
C ARG A 180 -14.19 -7.04 -6.45
N ALA A 181 -14.30 -5.88 -7.10
CA ALA A 181 -15.28 -4.85 -6.73
C ALA A 181 -16.75 -5.30 -6.85
N LYS A 182 -17.07 -6.19 -7.80
CA LYS A 182 -18.42 -6.78 -7.91
C LYS A 182 -18.68 -7.78 -6.80
N LYS A 183 -17.66 -8.56 -6.41
CA LYS A 183 -17.80 -9.56 -5.36
C LYS A 183 -18.04 -8.90 -4.00
N SER A 184 -17.27 -7.87 -3.63
CA SER A 184 -17.46 -7.16 -2.37
C SER A 184 -18.85 -6.56 -2.25
N LYS A 185 -19.40 -5.95 -3.32
CA LYS A 185 -20.79 -5.44 -3.34
C LYS A 185 -21.85 -6.53 -3.17
N SER A 186 -21.62 -7.73 -3.67
CA SER A 186 -22.57 -8.86 -3.51
C SER A 186 -22.55 -9.41 -2.08
N ASP A 187 -21.40 -9.43 -1.44
CA ASP A 187 -21.24 -9.91 -0.06
C ASP A 187 -21.86 -8.94 0.95
N GLU A 188 -21.77 -7.62 0.72
CA GLU A 188 -22.46 -6.59 1.51
C GLU A 188 -23.99 -6.67 1.37
N ALA A 189 -24.51 -6.93 0.17
CA ALA A 189 -25.96 -7.06 -0.08
C ALA A 189 -26.55 -8.34 0.54
N GLY A 190 -25.76 -9.39 0.74
CA GLY A 190 -26.20 -10.66 1.33
C GLY A 190 -26.23 -10.66 2.86
N SER A 191 -25.59 -9.72 3.55
CA SER A 191 -25.54 -9.66 5.02
C SER A 191 -26.69 -8.83 5.65
N GLY A 192 -27.57 -8.25 4.83
CA GLY A 192 -28.64 -7.37 5.27
C GLY A 192 -30.00 -8.01 5.52
N ASP A 193 -30.16 -9.35 5.32
CA ASP A 193 -31.47 -10.01 5.45
C ASP A 193 -31.42 -11.14 6.49
N THR A 194 -31.23 -10.76 7.75
CA THR A 194 -31.57 -11.63 8.89
C THR A 194 -31.92 -10.75 10.10
N ALA A 195 -33.14 -10.31 10.13
CA ALA A 195 -33.81 -9.79 11.34
C ALA A 195 -35.03 -10.63 11.65
#